data_16e3767c5d7d0718b30d8586ba6a9f4c
#
_entry.id   16e3767c5d7d0718b30d8586ba6a9f4c
#
_cell.length_a   1.000
_cell.length_b   1.000
_cell.length_c   1.000
_cell.angle_alpha   90.00
_cell.angle_beta   90.00
_cell.angle_gamma   90.00
#
_symmetry.space_group_name_H-M   'P 1'
#
loop_
_entity.id
_entity.type
_entity.pdbx_description
1 polymer ?
#
loop_
_entity_poly.entity_id
_entity_poly.type
_entity_poly.pdbx_seq_one_letter_code
_entity_poly.pdbx_strand_id
1 'polypeptide(L)'
;MNPPVLVTGGTGRLGHLVVSRLRDTGHEVRVLSRHSPAAGDGVEYVTADLLTGEGIEPAVDGAGIIVHCAGSANRDDEATRNLVRAAARFGAKHLVYISVIGADRVPVVSRVDRAMFGYFGYKMAAERVVAGSGLPWTTLRASQFQGSFLSVAQGMARLPVLLVPAGFRFQPIDEAEVASRLVELALGEPAGLVPEMGGPRIYRMADLLREYLKASGKHRLIVSLPMPGKAAAAIRAGANLAPERAVGRRTWEEFLAEALDSSGAGRSVVA
;
A
#
# COMPACT_ATOMS: atom_id res chain seq x y z
N MET A 1 10.51 -28.92 6.68
CA MET A 1 9.46 -27.93 6.35
C MET A 1 10.12 -26.59 6.22
N ASN A 2 9.76 -25.82 5.21
CA ASN A 2 10.24 -24.44 5.08
C ASN A 2 9.61 -23.60 6.20
N PRO A 3 10.33 -22.65 6.80
CA PRO A 3 9.75 -21.74 7.78
C PRO A 3 8.59 -20.95 7.17
N PRO A 4 7.54 -20.65 7.96
CA PRO A 4 6.40 -19.90 7.45
C PRO A 4 6.78 -18.48 7.03
N VAL A 5 6.07 -17.94 6.04
CA VAL A 5 6.18 -16.53 5.66
C VAL A 5 5.19 -15.72 6.49
N LEU A 6 5.70 -14.78 7.28
CA LEU A 6 4.87 -13.85 8.03
C LEU A 6 4.43 -12.68 7.14
N VAL A 7 3.12 -12.43 7.05
CA VAL A 7 2.56 -11.26 6.36
C VAL A 7 1.89 -10.35 7.39
N THR A 8 2.38 -9.13 7.54
CA THR A 8 1.67 -8.12 8.32
C THR A 8 0.72 -7.34 7.41
N GLY A 9 -0.42 -6.95 7.93
CA GLY A 9 -1.46 -6.32 7.11
C GLY A 9 -2.13 -7.28 6.13
N GLY A 10 -2.04 -8.61 6.36
CA GLY A 10 -2.60 -9.65 5.50
C GLY A 10 -4.12 -9.60 5.33
N THR A 11 -4.83 -8.90 6.21
CA THR A 11 -6.28 -8.65 6.08
C THR A 11 -6.63 -7.41 5.25
N GLY A 12 -5.62 -6.61 4.86
CA GLY A 12 -5.79 -5.45 3.99
C GLY A 12 -5.79 -5.84 2.50
N ARG A 13 -6.13 -4.91 1.62
CA ARG A 13 -6.24 -5.15 0.16
C ARG A 13 -4.97 -5.77 -0.44
N LEU A 14 -3.83 -5.13 -0.26
CA LEU A 14 -2.56 -5.63 -0.77
C LEU A 14 -2.13 -6.92 -0.07
N GLY A 15 -2.18 -6.93 1.28
CA GLY A 15 -1.73 -8.09 2.06
C GLY A 15 -2.53 -9.35 1.79
N HIS A 16 -3.86 -9.24 1.60
CA HIS A 16 -4.70 -10.37 1.20
C HIS A 16 -4.24 -11.00 -0.13
N LEU A 17 -3.91 -10.17 -1.12
CA LEU A 17 -3.39 -10.63 -2.41
C LEU A 17 -2.00 -11.28 -2.27
N VAL A 18 -1.15 -10.77 -1.37
CA VAL A 18 0.15 -11.38 -1.05
C VAL A 18 -0.04 -12.74 -0.39
N VAL A 19 -0.93 -12.84 0.60
CA VAL A 19 -1.27 -14.11 1.28
C VAL A 19 -1.75 -15.16 0.29
N SER A 20 -2.71 -14.81 -0.58
CA SER A 20 -3.22 -15.73 -1.61
C SER A 20 -2.08 -16.26 -2.49
N ARG A 21 -1.24 -15.38 -3.02
CA ARG A 21 -0.15 -15.78 -3.93
C ARG A 21 0.94 -16.60 -3.26
N LEU A 22 1.27 -16.33 -2.00
CA LEU A 22 2.22 -17.16 -1.23
C LEU A 22 1.69 -18.58 -1.05
N ARG A 23 0.39 -18.72 -0.77
CA ARG A 23 -0.26 -20.04 -0.66
C ARG A 23 -0.26 -20.77 -2.00
N ASP A 24 -0.53 -20.07 -3.10
CA ASP A 24 -0.50 -20.64 -4.46
C ASP A 24 0.88 -21.19 -4.83
N THR A 25 1.95 -20.66 -4.19
CA THR A 25 3.33 -21.19 -4.32
C THR A 25 3.66 -22.30 -3.33
N GLY A 26 2.71 -22.74 -2.52
CA GLY A 26 2.88 -23.86 -1.56
C GLY A 26 3.59 -23.47 -0.26
N HIS A 27 3.68 -22.16 0.07
CA HIS A 27 4.28 -21.71 1.32
C HIS A 27 3.25 -21.71 2.46
N GLU A 28 3.68 -22.09 3.64
CA GLU A 28 2.92 -21.83 4.87
C GLU A 28 2.92 -20.34 5.15
N VAL A 29 1.74 -19.77 5.40
CA VAL A 29 1.58 -18.34 5.62
C VAL A 29 1.01 -18.08 7.00
N ARG A 30 1.68 -17.21 7.73
CA ARG A 30 1.23 -16.65 9.00
C ARG A 30 0.84 -15.19 8.79
N VAL A 31 -0.30 -14.77 9.31
CA VAL A 31 -0.81 -13.40 9.22
C VAL A 31 -0.85 -12.77 10.60
N LEU A 32 -0.12 -11.65 10.75
CA LEU A 32 -0.25 -10.79 11.91
C LEU A 32 -1.43 -9.83 11.70
N SER A 33 -2.40 -9.90 12.58
CA SER A 33 -3.61 -9.05 12.53
C SER A 33 -4.04 -8.65 13.93
N ARG A 34 -4.70 -7.50 14.06
CA ARG A 34 -5.29 -7.06 15.34
C ARG A 34 -6.54 -7.85 15.73
N HIS A 35 -7.15 -8.50 14.76
CA HIS A 35 -8.32 -9.34 14.95
C HIS A 35 -8.08 -10.64 14.17
N SER A 36 -8.21 -11.78 14.82
CA SER A 36 -8.11 -13.07 14.13
C SER A 36 -9.43 -13.38 13.46
N PRO A 37 -9.48 -13.53 12.13
CA PRO A 37 -10.63 -14.12 11.46
C PRO A 37 -10.86 -15.56 11.97
N ALA A 38 -12.06 -16.08 11.78
CA ALA A 38 -12.34 -17.48 12.05
C ALA A 38 -11.37 -18.37 11.23
N ALA A 39 -10.80 -19.38 11.87
CA ALA A 39 -9.92 -20.34 11.19
C ALA A 39 -10.71 -21.07 10.09
N GLY A 40 -10.12 -21.25 8.92
CA GLY A 40 -10.82 -21.96 7.84
C GLY A 40 -10.13 -22.00 6.48
N ASP A 41 -9.12 -21.20 6.26
CA ASP A 41 -8.49 -21.07 4.94
C ASP A 41 -7.05 -21.62 4.86
N GLY A 42 -6.58 -22.33 5.89
CA GLY A 42 -5.20 -22.85 5.94
C GLY A 42 -4.14 -21.77 6.18
N VAL A 43 -4.55 -20.60 6.71
CA VAL A 43 -3.65 -19.53 7.14
C VAL A 43 -3.60 -19.51 8.66
N GLU A 44 -2.40 -19.40 9.23
CA GLU A 44 -2.21 -19.19 10.65
C GLU A 44 -2.39 -17.69 10.98
N TYR A 45 -3.36 -17.34 11.80
CA TYR A 45 -3.57 -15.97 12.27
C TYR A 45 -3.03 -15.79 13.68
N VAL A 46 -2.17 -14.78 13.86
CA VAL A 46 -1.67 -14.39 15.18
C VAL A 46 -2.15 -13.00 15.51
N THR A 47 -2.82 -12.86 16.67
CA THR A 47 -3.30 -11.59 17.16
C THR A 47 -2.15 -10.77 17.72
N ALA A 48 -1.88 -9.61 17.12
CA ALA A 48 -0.84 -8.69 17.55
C ALA A 48 -1.13 -7.26 17.10
N ASP A 49 -0.59 -6.29 17.84
CA ASP A 49 -0.63 -4.86 17.48
C ASP A 49 0.78 -4.31 17.29
N LEU A 50 1.09 -3.91 16.07
CA LEU A 50 2.39 -3.35 15.72
C LEU A 50 2.68 -2.02 16.41
N LEU A 51 1.66 -1.23 16.78
CA LEU A 51 1.84 0.06 17.44
C LEU A 51 2.17 -0.10 18.93
N THR A 52 1.51 -1.03 19.61
CA THR A 52 1.79 -1.29 21.04
C THR A 52 2.95 -2.26 21.24
N GLY A 53 3.24 -3.09 20.23
CA GLY A 53 4.22 -4.16 20.31
C GLY A 53 3.67 -5.46 20.91
N GLU A 54 2.42 -5.46 21.33
CA GLU A 54 1.78 -6.63 21.95
C GLU A 54 1.58 -7.75 20.92
N GLY A 55 1.95 -8.98 21.28
CA GLY A 55 1.75 -10.18 20.47
C GLY A 55 2.69 -10.31 19.26
N ILE A 56 3.65 -9.40 19.03
CA ILE A 56 4.56 -9.48 17.88
C ILE A 56 5.52 -10.66 17.99
N GLU A 57 6.07 -10.93 19.17
CA GLU A 57 7.07 -12.00 19.35
C GLU A 57 6.54 -13.37 18.93
N PRO A 58 5.36 -13.84 19.39
CA PRO A 58 4.79 -15.08 18.89
C PRO A 58 4.53 -15.09 17.37
N ALA A 59 4.22 -13.92 16.79
CA ALA A 59 3.98 -13.82 15.35
C ALA A 59 5.25 -14.01 14.53
N VAL A 60 6.40 -13.51 15.00
CA VAL A 60 7.69 -13.59 14.29
C VAL A 60 8.47 -14.87 14.60
N ASP A 61 8.15 -15.56 15.70
CA ASP A 61 8.86 -16.78 16.11
C ASP A 61 8.77 -17.86 15.02
N GLY A 62 9.93 -18.36 14.59
CA GLY A 62 10.07 -19.33 13.52
C GLY A 62 9.79 -18.79 12.11
N ALA A 63 9.41 -17.53 11.92
CA ALA A 63 9.21 -16.96 10.59
C ALA A 63 10.55 -16.65 9.91
N GLY A 64 10.83 -17.30 8.77
CA GLY A 64 12.05 -17.07 8.02
C GLY A 64 11.99 -15.77 7.18
N ILE A 65 10.84 -15.47 6.62
CA ILE A 65 10.57 -14.32 5.74
C ILE A 65 9.44 -13.50 6.33
N ILE A 66 9.56 -12.18 6.28
CA ILE A 66 8.53 -11.25 6.72
C ILE A 66 8.17 -10.32 5.56
N VAL A 67 6.89 -10.30 5.15
CA VAL A 67 6.36 -9.34 4.18
C VAL A 67 5.55 -8.28 4.94
N HIS A 68 6.11 -7.09 5.08
CA HIS A 68 5.50 -6.01 5.84
C HIS A 68 4.63 -5.14 4.93
N CYS A 69 3.33 -5.52 4.84
CA CYS A 69 2.29 -4.79 4.11
C CYS A 69 1.41 -3.91 5.01
N ALA A 70 1.50 -4.06 6.32
CA ALA A 70 0.78 -3.18 7.24
C ALA A 70 1.28 -1.75 7.06
N GLY A 71 0.35 -0.82 6.96
CA GLY A 71 0.65 0.60 6.87
C GLY A 71 -0.43 1.40 7.58
N SER A 72 -0.03 2.53 8.15
CA SER A 72 -0.95 3.51 8.72
C SER A 72 -0.68 4.89 8.14
N ALA A 73 -1.69 5.75 8.14
CA ALA A 73 -1.52 7.12 7.68
C ALA A 73 -0.55 7.92 8.56
N ASN A 74 -0.34 7.46 9.79
CA ASN A 74 0.55 8.06 10.79
C ASN A 74 1.18 6.95 11.63
N ARG A 75 2.37 7.20 12.20
CA ARG A 75 3.12 6.26 13.07
C ARG A 75 3.56 4.95 12.39
N ASP A 76 3.72 4.95 11.07
CA ASP A 76 4.18 3.75 10.33
C ASP A 76 5.61 3.35 10.75
N ASP A 77 6.46 4.33 11.05
CA ASP A 77 7.82 4.13 11.55
C ASP A 77 7.87 3.48 12.94
N GLU A 78 6.91 3.79 13.81
CA GLU A 78 6.82 3.17 15.14
C GLU A 78 6.39 1.71 15.04
N ALA A 79 5.36 1.43 14.25
CA ALA A 79 4.90 0.08 13.96
C ALA A 79 6.03 -0.76 13.33
N THR A 80 6.74 -0.21 12.35
CA THR A 80 7.88 -0.85 11.69
C THR A 80 9.02 -1.09 12.67
N ARG A 81 9.32 -0.16 13.58
CA ARG A 81 10.39 -0.30 14.58
C ARG A 81 10.10 -1.45 15.56
N ASN A 82 8.85 -1.61 15.99
CA ASN A 82 8.47 -2.71 16.86
C ASN A 82 8.60 -4.06 16.15
N LEU A 83 8.14 -4.14 14.90
CA LEU A 83 8.30 -5.36 14.08
C LEU A 83 9.78 -5.72 13.87
N VAL A 84 10.58 -4.76 13.43
CA VAL A 84 12.02 -4.95 13.16
C VAL A 84 12.77 -5.43 14.40
N ARG A 85 12.47 -4.86 15.58
CA ARG A 85 13.09 -5.27 16.85
C ARG A 85 12.79 -6.74 17.17
N ALA A 86 11.55 -7.16 17.02
CA ALA A 86 11.16 -8.55 17.22
C ALA A 86 11.79 -9.46 16.15
N ALA A 87 11.70 -9.09 14.87
CA ALA A 87 12.28 -9.84 13.77
C ALA A 87 13.79 -10.09 13.94
N ALA A 88 14.53 -9.07 14.41
CA ALA A 88 15.97 -9.20 14.67
C ALA A 88 16.26 -10.17 15.84
N ARG A 89 15.46 -10.14 16.92
CA ARG A 89 15.60 -11.09 18.05
C ARG A 89 15.39 -12.54 17.64
N PHE A 90 14.43 -12.79 16.76
CA PHE A 90 14.07 -14.14 16.32
C PHE A 90 14.78 -14.57 15.03
N GLY A 91 15.73 -13.77 14.53
CA GLY A 91 16.63 -14.15 13.46
C GLY A 91 15.96 -14.31 12.09
N ALA A 92 14.98 -13.44 11.76
CA ALA A 92 14.39 -13.39 10.43
C ALA A 92 15.47 -13.25 9.34
N LYS A 93 15.33 -13.99 8.25
CA LYS A 93 16.32 -14.08 7.17
C LYS A 93 16.08 -13.05 6.08
N HIS A 94 14.85 -12.58 5.92
CA HIS A 94 14.50 -11.59 4.92
C HIS A 94 13.29 -10.76 5.36
N LEU A 95 13.42 -9.44 5.35
CA LEU A 95 12.34 -8.49 5.59
C LEU A 95 12.02 -7.74 4.29
N VAL A 96 10.84 -7.96 3.73
CA VAL A 96 10.33 -7.25 2.55
C VAL A 96 9.34 -6.17 2.99
N TYR A 97 9.59 -4.94 2.61
CA TYR A 97 8.77 -3.78 3.01
C TYR A 97 8.16 -3.07 1.81
N ILE A 98 6.86 -2.77 1.87
CA ILE A 98 6.18 -1.94 0.89
C ILE A 98 6.19 -0.47 1.29
N SER A 99 6.76 0.37 0.45
CA SER A 99 6.80 1.81 0.61
C SER A 99 6.10 2.52 -0.55
N VAL A 100 6.23 3.83 -0.63
CA VAL A 100 5.55 4.67 -1.62
C VAL A 100 6.56 5.47 -2.44
N ILE A 101 6.29 5.63 -3.73
CA ILE A 101 7.02 6.55 -4.60
C ILE A 101 6.87 7.98 -4.07
N GLY A 102 8.00 8.65 -3.87
CA GLY A 102 8.05 10.00 -3.34
C GLY A 102 8.31 10.09 -1.83
N ALA A 103 8.49 8.97 -1.13
CA ALA A 103 8.83 8.99 0.30
C ALA A 103 10.05 9.87 0.59
N ASP A 104 11.06 9.82 -0.26
CA ASP A 104 12.31 10.59 -0.18
C ASP A 104 12.27 11.95 -0.90
N ARG A 105 11.25 12.22 -1.74
CA ARG A 105 11.17 13.37 -2.64
C ARG A 105 10.13 14.40 -2.23
N VAL A 106 9.13 14.02 -1.43
CA VAL A 106 8.08 14.93 -0.93
C VAL A 106 8.50 15.50 0.42
N PRO A 107 8.86 16.79 0.52
CA PRO A 107 9.35 17.38 1.76
C PRO A 107 8.19 17.62 2.76
N VAL A 108 8.19 16.93 3.88
CA VAL A 108 7.21 17.09 4.96
C VAL A 108 7.86 17.90 6.09
N VAL A 109 7.91 19.23 5.95
CA VAL A 109 8.69 20.09 6.86
C VAL A 109 7.85 20.98 7.76
N SER A 110 6.65 21.39 7.34
CA SER A 110 5.75 22.25 8.11
C SER A 110 4.64 21.46 8.83
N ARG A 111 3.92 22.11 9.75
CA ARG A 111 2.71 21.51 10.36
C ARG A 111 1.63 21.20 9.32
N VAL A 112 1.48 22.08 8.33
CA VAL A 112 0.53 21.90 7.22
C VAL A 112 0.95 20.73 6.35
N ASP A 113 2.25 20.64 5.98
CA ASP A 113 2.75 19.48 5.22
C ASP A 113 2.50 18.17 5.98
N ARG A 114 2.74 18.13 7.29
CA ARG A 114 2.46 16.94 8.12
C ARG A 114 0.99 16.57 8.16
N ALA A 115 0.10 17.54 8.26
CA ALA A 115 -1.33 17.28 8.29
C ALA A 115 -1.85 16.72 6.95
N MET A 116 -1.31 17.19 5.83
CA MET A 116 -1.79 16.86 4.50
C MET A 116 -1.00 15.72 3.82
N PHE A 117 0.30 15.64 4.07
CA PHE A 117 1.25 14.77 3.37
C PHE A 117 2.15 13.97 4.32
N GLY A 118 1.80 13.92 5.61
CA GLY A 118 2.58 13.23 6.65
C GLY A 118 2.89 11.78 6.31
N TYR A 119 2.01 11.13 5.55
CA TYR A 119 2.18 9.78 5.05
C TYR A 119 3.56 9.55 4.39
N PHE A 120 4.03 10.46 3.52
CA PHE A 120 5.35 10.33 2.88
C PHE A 120 6.49 10.38 3.91
N GLY A 121 6.38 11.28 4.90
CA GLY A 121 7.36 11.38 5.98
C GLY A 121 7.42 10.12 6.84
N TYR A 122 6.28 9.55 7.20
CA TYR A 122 6.22 8.31 7.98
C TYR A 122 6.76 7.11 7.18
N LYS A 123 6.44 7.03 5.88
CA LYS A 123 7.00 6.00 5.00
C LYS A 123 8.52 6.12 4.89
N MET A 124 9.07 7.32 4.70
CA MET A 124 10.51 7.55 4.69
C MET A 124 11.18 7.19 6.02
N ALA A 125 10.53 7.51 7.14
CA ALA A 125 11.04 7.15 8.46
C ALA A 125 11.05 5.61 8.65
N ALA A 126 10.00 4.92 8.21
CA ALA A 126 9.94 3.46 8.26
C ALA A 126 10.99 2.80 7.33
N GLU A 127 11.23 3.32 6.12
CA GLU A 127 12.33 2.85 5.25
C GLU A 127 13.69 2.93 5.96
N ARG A 128 13.96 4.03 6.68
CA ARG A 128 15.19 4.18 7.45
C ARG A 128 15.31 3.15 8.57
N VAL A 129 14.20 2.84 9.24
CA VAL A 129 14.15 1.78 10.26
C VAL A 129 14.48 0.42 9.64
N VAL A 130 13.89 0.09 8.48
CA VAL A 130 14.16 -1.15 7.76
C VAL A 130 15.63 -1.23 7.32
N ALA A 131 16.14 -0.19 6.68
CA ALA A 131 17.51 -0.16 6.17
C ALA A 131 18.56 -0.20 7.30
N GLY A 132 18.26 0.40 8.47
CA GLY A 132 19.11 0.40 9.66
C GLY A 132 18.91 -0.79 10.59
N SER A 133 18.09 -1.78 10.23
CA SER A 133 17.70 -2.89 11.09
C SER A 133 18.79 -3.92 11.39
N GLY A 134 19.81 -3.98 10.53
CA GLY A 134 20.79 -5.08 10.53
C GLY A 134 20.26 -6.41 9.97
N LEU A 135 18.97 -6.49 9.63
CA LEU A 135 18.38 -7.64 8.94
C LEU A 135 18.69 -7.59 7.44
N PRO A 136 18.77 -8.74 6.74
CA PRO A 136 18.66 -8.74 5.28
C PRO A 136 17.30 -8.22 4.86
N TRP A 137 17.25 -7.20 3.98
CA TRP A 137 16.00 -6.53 3.65
C TRP A 137 15.85 -6.22 2.16
N THR A 138 14.58 -6.04 1.75
CA THR A 138 14.22 -5.51 0.45
C THR A 138 13.07 -4.50 0.63
N THR A 139 13.21 -3.30 0.06
CA THR A 139 12.15 -2.29 0.05
C THR A 139 11.68 -2.04 -1.38
N LEU A 140 10.38 -2.17 -1.61
CA LEU A 140 9.72 -1.82 -2.87
C LEU A 140 8.91 -0.54 -2.68
N ARG A 141 9.16 0.47 -3.50
CA ARG A 141 8.28 1.65 -3.59
C ARG A 141 7.30 1.47 -4.73
N ALA A 142 6.02 1.53 -4.43
CA ALA A 142 4.95 1.53 -5.42
C ALA A 142 4.25 2.89 -5.49
N SER A 143 3.64 3.19 -6.63
CA SER A 143 2.76 4.34 -6.74
C SER A 143 1.42 4.07 -6.03
N GLN A 144 0.54 5.06 -6.01
CA GLN A 144 -0.74 4.97 -5.31
C GLN A 144 -1.62 3.88 -5.93
N PHE A 145 -2.23 3.06 -5.08
CA PHE A 145 -3.07 1.94 -5.51
C PHE A 145 -4.39 2.38 -6.12
N GLN A 146 -4.82 1.71 -7.18
CA GLN A 146 -6.10 1.95 -7.85
C GLN A 146 -7.29 1.78 -6.89
N GLY A 147 -7.29 0.76 -6.06
CA GLY A 147 -8.33 0.55 -5.05
C GLY A 147 -8.41 1.64 -3.99
N SER A 148 -7.27 2.27 -3.65
CA SER A 148 -7.26 3.45 -2.75
C SER A 148 -7.89 4.66 -3.42
N PHE A 149 -7.58 4.92 -4.69
CA PHE A 149 -8.24 5.97 -5.47
C PHE A 149 -9.74 5.73 -5.61
N LEU A 150 -10.17 4.50 -5.87
CA LEU A 150 -11.59 4.16 -5.94
C LEU A 150 -12.30 4.52 -4.62
N SER A 151 -11.71 4.20 -3.47
CA SER A 151 -12.28 4.55 -2.17
C SER A 151 -12.39 6.06 -1.96
N VAL A 152 -11.37 6.82 -2.35
CA VAL A 152 -11.38 8.29 -2.32
C VAL A 152 -12.47 8.83 -3.25
N ALA A 153 -12.55 8.35 -4.48
CA ALA A 153 -13.55 8.77 -5.46
C ALA A 153 -14.97 8.48 -4.98
N GLN A 154 -15.20 7.29 -4.40
CA GLN A 154 -16.49 6.91 -3.81
C GLN A 154 -16.89 7.83 -2.65
N GLY A 155 -15.95 8.14 -1.77
CA GLY A 155 -16.15 9.06 -0.65
C GLY A 155 -16.50 10.47 -1.12
N MET A 156 -15.70 11.01 -2.04
CA MET A 156 -15.89 12.34 -2.59
C MET A 156 -17.20 12.47 -3.38
N ALA A 157 -17.60 11.46 -4.14
CA ALA A 157 -18.81 11.46 -4.96
C ALA A 157 -20.13 11.50 -4.16
N ARG A 158 -20.06 11.44 -2.84
CA ARG A 158 -21.20 11.70 -1.93
C ARG A 158 -21.49 13.20 -1.78
N LEU A 159 -20.50 14.04 -2.09
CA LEU A 159 -20.62 15.49 -2.02
C LEU A 159 -21.14 16.04 -3.35
N PRO A 160 -21.88 17.17 -3.35
CA PRO A 160 -22.39 17.81 -4.58
C PRO A 160 -21.25 18.42 -5.42
N VAL A 161 -20.17 18.88 -4.77
CA VAL A 161 -19.00 19.50 -5.40
C VAL A 161 -17.75 18.80 -4.89
N LEU A 162 -16.88 18.39 -5.81
CA LEU A 162 -15.59 17.76 -5.52
C LEU A 162 -14.47 18.81 -5.60
N LEU A 163 -13.87 19.10 -4.46
CA LEU A 163 -12.71 20.00 -4.40
C LEU A 163 -11.43 19.18 -4.56
N VAL A 164 -10.61 19.51 -5.55
CA VAL A 164 -9.36 18.78 -5.83
C VAL A 164 -8.17 19.74 -5.87
N PRO A 165 -6.97 19.30 -5.45
CA PRO A 165 -5.78 20.12 -5.57
C PRO A 165 -5.39 20.33 -7.04
N ALA A 166 -5.23 21.60 -7.44
CA ALA A 166 -4.87 21.97 -8.80
C ALA A 166 -3.46 21.45 -9.14
N GLY A 167 -3.33 20.87 -10.33
CA GLY A 167 -2.05 20.40 -10.87
C GLY A 167 -1.48 19.12 -10.26
N PHE A 168 -2.20 18.47 -9.36
CA PHE A 168 -1.78 17.18 -8.84
C PHE A 168 -1.96 16.08 -9.88
N ARG A 169 -0.93 15.26 -10.02
CA ARG A 169 -0.90 14.11 -10.92
C ARG A 169 -0.56 12.86 -10.12
N PHE A 170 -1.11 11.73 -10.56
CA PHE A 170 -0.94 10.43 -9.97
C PHE A 170 -0.70 9.38 -11.05
N GLN A 171 -0.06 8.29 -10.69
CA GLN A 171 0.26 7.18 -11.58
C GLN A 171 -0.26 5.87 -10.97
N PRO A 172 -1.61 5.67 -10.89
CA PRO A 172 -2.21 4.58 -10.14
C PRO A 172 -1.76 3.22 -10.65
N ILE A 173 -1.44 2.30 -9.72
CA ILE A 173 -1.04 0.92 -10.00
C ILE A 173 -2.03 -0.08 -9.40
N ASP A 174 -2.19 -1.24 -10.06
CA ASP A 174 -2.99 -2.34 -9.54
C ASP A 174 -2.28 -3.03 -8.38
N GLU A 175 -3.00 -3.21 -7.27
CA GLU A 175 -2.52 -3.92 -6.09
C GLU A 175 -2.11 -5.37 -6.39
N ALA A 176 -2.78 -6.00 -7.36
CA ALA A 176 -2.48 -7.37 -7.76
C ALA A 176 -1.10 -7.51 -8.41
N GLU A 177 -0.67 -6.52 -9.20
CA GLU A 177 0.66 -6.50 -9.82
C GLU A 177 1.75 -6.26 -8.77
N VAL A 178 1.50 -5.37 -7.83
CA VAL A 178 2.42 -5.10 -6.71
C VAL A 178 2.54 -6.32 -5.79
N ALA A 179 1.43 -7.02 -5.50
CA ALA A 179 1.43 -8.24 -4.71
C ALA A 179 2.28 -9.35 -5.36
N SER A 180 2.17 -9.52 -6.69
CA SER A 180 3.00 -10.48 -7.43
C SER A 180 4.49 -10.16 -7.28
N ARG A 181 4.85 -8.88 -7.40
CA ARG A 181 6.25 -8.44 -7.25
C ARG A 181 6.75 -8.61 -5.81
N LEU A 182 5.91 -8.32 -4.80
CA LEU A 182 6.30 -8.54 -3.40
C LEU A 182 6.57 -10.00 -3.10
N VAL A 183 5.77 -10.92 -3.64
CA VAL A 183 5.99 -12.36 -3.48
C VAL A 183 7.28 -12.79 -4.17
N GLU A 184 7.52 -12.34 -5.40
CA GLU A 184 8.78 -12.61 -6.12
C GLU A 184 9.98 -12.13 -5.30
N LEU A 185 9.93 -10.92 -4.75
CA LEU A 185 10.99 -10.36 -3.91
C LEU A 185 11.14 -11.12 -2.60
N ALA A 186 10.05 -11.55 -1.97
CA ALA A 186 10.09 -12.29 -0.72
C ALA A 186 10.73 -13.67 -0.86
N LEU A 187 10.49 -14.34 -1.98
CA LEU A 187 11.05 -15.65 -2.29
C LEU A 187 12.44 -15.59 -2.95
N GLY A 188 12.91 -14.39 -3.30
CA GLY A 188 14.25 -14.15 -3.81
C GLY A 188 15.23 -13.72 -2.72
N GLU A 189 16.44 -13.38 -3.14
CA GLU A 189 17.49 -12.87 -2.24
C GLU A 189 17.22 -11.41 -1.80
N PRO A 190 17.63 -11.03 -0.59
CA PRO A 190 17.57 -9.65 -0.13
C PRO A 190 18.31 -8.70 -1.07
N ALA A 191 17.66 -7.63 -1.54
CA ALA A 191 18.16 -6.76 -2.60
C ALA A 191 18.21 -5.27 -2.23
N GLY A 192 17.95 -4.92 -0.97
CA GLY A 192 17.92 -3.51 -0.54
C GLY A 192 16.76 -2.73 -1.17
N LEU A 193 17.00 -1.48 -1.55
CA LEU A 193 16.01 -0.68 -2.26
C LEU A 193 15.97 -1.08 -3.74
N VAL A 194 14.87 -1.70 -4.15
CA VAL A 194 14.69 -2.16 -5.54
C VAL A 194 14.01 -1.08 -6.42
N PRO A 195 14.06 -1.22 -7.75
CA PRO A 195 13.40 -0.29 -8.66
C PRO A 195 11.91 -0.10 -8.34
N GLU A 196 11.46 1.16 -8.42
CA GLU A 196 10.09 1.58 -8.17
C GLU A 196 9.09 0.93 -9.15
N MET A 197 7.82 0.81 -8.74
CA MET A 197 6.72 0.36 -9.60
C MET A 197 5.65 1.45 -9.72
N GLY A 198 5.52 2.04 -10.90
CA GLY A 198 4.46 2.97 -11.26
C GLY A 198 3.41 2.31 -12.16
N GLY A 199 2.16 2.77 -12.08
CA GLY A 199 1.12 2.34 -13.01
C GLY A 199 1.40 2.77 -14.46
N PRO A 200 0.63 2.27 -15.45
CA PRO A 200 0.94 2.44 -16.87
C PRO A 200 0.79 3.88 -17.37
N ARG A 201 -0.04 4.68 -16.70
CA ARG A 201 -0.39 6.05 -17.12
C ARG A 201 -0.40 7.03 -15.97
N ILE A 202 -0.07 8.28 -16.28
CA ILE A 202 -0.16 9.41 -15.36
C ILE A 202 -1.46 10.18 -15.66
N TYR A 203 -2.24 10.43 -14.61
CA TYR A 203 -3.52 11.13 -14.67
C TYR A 203 -3.48 12.38 -13.80
N ARG A 204 -4.23 13.43 -14.18
CA ARG A 204 -4.59 14.49 -13.23
C ARG A 204 -5.63 13.96 -12.26
N MET A 205 -5.61 14.41 -11.02
CA MET A 205 -6.62 13.98 -10.03
C MET A 205 -8.06 14.22 -10.52
N ALA A 206 -8.30 15.35 -11.17
CA ALA A 206 -9.61 15.66 -11.73
C ALA A 206 -10.05 14.65 -12.80
N ASP A 207 -9.12 14.12 -13.61
CA ASP A 207 -9.43 13.17 -14.67
C ASP A 207 -9.77 11.79 -14.07
N LEU A 208 -9.02 11.32 -13.06
CA LEU A 208 -9.36 10.10 -12.31
C LEU A 208 -10.79 10.13 -11.76
N LEU A 209 -11.19 11.28 -11.19
CA LEU A 209 -12.54 11.47 -10.66
C LEU A 209 -13.60 11.55 -11.77
N ARG A 210 -13.30 12.19 -12.90
CA ARG A 210 -14.22 12.24 -14.05
C ARG A 210 -14.52 10.85 -14.60
N GLU A 211 -13.47 10.03 -14.77
CA GLU A 211 -13.64 8.64 -15.25
C GLU A 211 -14.48 7.83 -14.26
N TYR A 212 -14.23 7.96 -12.95
CA TYR A 212 -15.05 7.31 -11.93
C TYR A 212 -16.52 7.78 -11.98
N LEU A 213 -16.77 9.10 -12.06
CA LEU A 213 -18.13 9.63 -12.12
C LEU A 213 -18.87 9.14 -13.37
N LYS A 214 -18.20 9.16 -14.51
CA LYS A 214 -18.73 8.63 -15.78
C LYS A 214 -19.08 7.14 -15.65
N ALA A 215 -18.16 6.32 -15.19
CA ALA A 215 -18.35 4.89 -15.03
C ALA A 215 -19.43 4.52 -14.01
N SER A 216 -19.65 5.36 -12.97
CA SER A 216 -20.67 5.15 -11.95
C SER A 216 -22.00 5.84 -12.23
N GLY A 217 -22.17 6.49 -13.41
CA GLY A 217 -23.39 7.22 -13.79
C GLY A 217 -23.69 8.45 -12.92
N LYS A 218 -22.68 9.03 -12.28
CA LYS A 218 -22.83 10.17 -11.38
C LYS A 218 -22.38 11.47 -12.05
N HIS A 219 -23.11 12.56 -11.75
CA HIS A 219 -22.74 13.88 -12.22
C HIS A 219 -22.41 14.77 -11.02
N ARG A 220 -21.20 15.28 -10.96
CA ARG A 220 -20.71 16.16 -9.89
C ARG A 220 -19.82 17.26 -10.49
N LEU A 221 -19.88 18.43 -9.90
CA LEU A 221 -18.96 19.52 -10.27
C LEU A 221 -17.60 19.25 -9.64
N ILE A 222 -16.53 19.32 -10.44
CA ILE A 222 -15.14 19.22 -9.96
C ILE A 222 -14.51 20.60 -10.03
N VAL A 223 -14.05 21.11 -8.89
CA VAL A 223 -13.39 22.41 -8.77
C VAL A 223 -11.95 22.19 -8.31
N SER A 224 -11.01 22.68 -9.10
CA SER A 224 -9.59 22.61 -8.78
C SER A 224 -9.16 23.86 -8.01
N LEU A 225 -8.58 23.66 -6.82
CA LEU A 225 -8.11 24.72 -5.95
C LEU A 225 -6.58 24.70 -5.82
N PRO A 226 -5.92 25.85 -5.86
CA PRO A 226 -4.50 25.94 -5.55
C PRO A 226 -4.21 25.44 -4.14
N MET A 227 -3.19 24.59 -3.99
CA MET A 227 -2.74 24.13 -2.68
C MET A 227 -1.32 24.65 -2.42
N PRO A 228 -1.11 25.52 -1.42
CA PRO A 228 0.21 26.04 -1.08
C PRO A 228 1.04 25.01 -0.30
N GLY A 229 2.35 25.29 -0.12
CA GLY A 229 3.26 24.46 0.66
C GLY A 229 4.32 23.74 -0.19
N LYS A 230 5.41 23.36 0.46
CA LYS A 230 6.56 22.73 -0.20
C LYS A 230 6.23 21.30 -0.67
N ALA A 231 5.51 20.54 0.14
CA ALA A 231 5.06 19.21 -0.26
C ALA A 231 4.11 19.26 -1.45
N ALA A 232 3.13 20.18 -1.45
CA ALA A 232 2.21 20.37 -2.57
C ALA A 232 2.95 20.81 -3.85
N ALA A 233 3.97 21.68 -3.73
CA ALA A 233 4.81 22.07 -4.85
C ALA A 233 5.59 20.88 -5.43
N ALA A 234 6.16 20.03 -4.58
CA ALA A 234 6.88 18.83 -4.99
C ALA A 234 5.97 17.82 -5.72
N ILE A 235 4.74 17.61 -5.22
CA ILE A 235 3.75 16.74 -5.88
C ILE A 235 3.34 17.32 -7.25
N ARG A 236 3.12 18.62 -7.37
CA ARG A 236 2.88 19.25 -8.69
C ARG A 236 4.05 19.08 -9.65
N ALA A 237 5.27 19.10 -9.12
CA ALA A 237 6.49 18.83 -9.90
C ALA A 237 6.66 17.35 -10.26
N GLY A 238 5.87 16.43 -9.68
CA GLY A 238 5.90 15.01 -9.98
C GLY A 238 6.74 14.17 -9.02
N ALA A 239 7.04 14.67 -7.81
CA ALA A 239 7.83 13.92 -6.82
C ALA A 239 7.22 12.56 -6.44
N ASN A 240 5.92 12.38 -6.60
CA ASN A 240 5.16 11.15 -6.37
C ASN A 240 4.99 10.27 -7.62
N LEU A 241 5.68 10.56 -8.70
CA LEU A 241 5.60 9.85 -9.98
C LEU A 241 6.92 9.14 -10.30
N ALA A 242 6.83 8.09 -11.10
CA ALA A 242 7.97 7.36 -11.66
C ALA A 242 7.69 7.02 -13.14
N PRO A 243 7.71 8.00 -14.06
CA PRO A 243 7.37 7.79 -15.46
C PRO A 243 8.30 6.77 -16.14
N GLU A 244 9.58 6.76 -15.75
CA GLU A 244 10.58 5.81 -16.26
C GLU A 244 10.40 4.38 -15.70
N ARG A 245 9.46 4.22 -14.77
CA ARG A 245 9.09 2.96 -14.11
C ARG A 245 7.59 2.66 -14.23
N ALA A 246 7.00 2.96 -15.38
CA ALA A 246 5.63 2.63 -15.74
C ALA A 246 5.51 1.15 -16.09
N VAL A 247 5.72 0.28 -15.10
CA VAL A 247 5.75 -1.19 -15.25
C VAL A 247 4.40 -1.85 -15.03
N GLY A 248 3.45 -1.14 -14.43
CA GLY A 248 2.06 -1.58 -14.32
C GLY A 248 1.42 -1.70 -15.70
N ARG A 249 0.45 -2.60 -15.84
CA ARG A 249 -0.22 -2.91 -17.12
C ARG A 249 -1.66 -2.42 -17.13
N ARG A 250 -2.36 -2.62 -16.00
CA ARG A 250 -3.78 -2.32 -15.88
C ARG A 250 -4.01 -0.82 -15.72
N THR A 251 -4.76 -0.21 -16.63
CA THR A 251 -5.14 1.20 -16.59
C THR A 251 -6.23 1.47 -15.55
N TRP A 252 -6.44 2.73 -15.20
CA TRP A 252 -7.52 3.13 -14.30
C TRP A 252 -8.90 2.80 -14.86
N GLU A 253 -9.09 2.98 -16.16
CA GLU A 253 -10.32 2.72 -16.88
C GLU A 253 -10.68 1.23 -16.84
N GLU A 254 -9.72 0.35 -17.11
CA GLU A 254 -9.89 -1.12 -17.06
C GLU A 254 -10.22 -1.58 -15.64
N PHE A 255 -9.50 -1.03 -14.64
CA PHE A 255 -9.77 -1.31 -13.24
C PHE A 255 -11.19 -0.89 -12.82
N LEU A 256 -11.66 0.31 -13.23
CA LEU A 256 -13.01 0.79 -12.93
C LEU A 256 -14.08 -0.09 -13.55
N ALA A 257 -13.92 -0.52 -14.80
CA ALA A 257 -14.88 -1.39 -15.47
C ALA A 257 -15.12 -2.65 -14.65
N GLU A 258 -14.07 -3.36 -14.27
CA GLU A 258 -14.20 -4.60 -13.48
C GLU A 258 -14.71 -4.36 -12.05
N ALA A 259 -14.22 -3.32 -11.37
CA ALA A 259 -14.59 -3.04 -9.98
C ALA A 259 -16.07 -2.61 -9.82
N LEU A 260 -16.62 -1.95 -10.84
CA LEU A 260 -18.03 -1.52 -10.82
C LEU A 260 -18.98 -2.62 -11.31
N ASP A 261 -18.57 -3.45 -12.26
CA ASP A 261 -19.34 -4.62 -12.70
C ASP A 261 -19.51 -5.62 -11.55
N SER A 262 -18.44 -5.90 -10.81
CA SER A 262 -18.48 -6.76 -9.61
C SER A 262 -19.43 -6.23 -8.53
N SER A 263 -19.53 -4.90 -8.39
CA SER A 263 -20.41 -4.24 -7.43
C SER A 263 -21.88 -4.24 -7.88
N GLY A 264 -22.14 -4.28 -9.20
CA GLY A 264 -23.47 -4.37 -9.81
C GLY A 264 -24.07 -5.76 -9.70
N ALA A 265 -23.27 -6.79 -9.89
CA ALA A 265 -23.70 -8.18 -9.79
C ALA A 265 -24.18 -8.57 -8.38
N GLY A 266 -23.59 -7.95 -7.32
CA GLY A 266 -24.03 -8.16 -5.93
C GLY A 266 -25.38 -7.53 -5.56
N ARG A 267 -25.92 -6.61 -6.36
CA ARG A 267 -27.23 -5.97 -6.12
C ARG A 267 -28.40 -6.67 -6.80
N SER A 268 -28.13 -7.60 -7.73
CA SER A 268 -29.18 -8.29 -8.51
C SER A 268 -29.64 -9.61 -7.90
N VAL A 269 -29.11 -10.02 -6.74
CA VAL A 269 -29.45 -11.32 -6.09
C VAL A 269 -30.36 -11.13 -4.88
N VAL A 270 -30.79 -9.90 -4.57
CA VAL A 270 -31.79 -9.60 -3.50
C VAL A 270 -32.91 -8.76 -4.13
N ALA A 271 -33.75 -9.39 -4.90
CA ALA A 271 -35.08 -8.91 -5.30
C ALA A 271 -36.05 -10.09 -5.28
#